data_db78b1b4d07a4050f37d6cb4eda823de
#
_entry.id   db78b1b4d07a4050f37d6cb4eda823de
#
_cell.length_a   1.000
_cell.length_b   1.000
_cell.length_c   1.000
_cell.angle_alpha   90.00
_cell.angle_beta   90.00
_cell.angle_gamma   90.00
#
_symmetry.space_group_name_H-M   'P 1'
#
loop_
_entity.id
_entity.type
_entity.pdbx_description
1 polymer ?
#
loop_
_entity_poly.entity_id
_entity_poly.type
_entity_poly.pdbx_seq_one_letter_code
_entity_poly.pdbx_strand_id
1 'polypeptide(L)'
;MVNMGEATENDRKKIVITKDSKAFFHNNVDYCVGTGRMGLALTEEYQEELRLVQKEIGFKHIRGHGLFCDDMAIFQTYEEDGKVRVEYNYTYLDRVMDAYKKVGLRPFLELGFMPKKLASGSQTIFYWQGNTTPPKDYDMWCNMVHSLLRHLMGRYGEEEVIQWPIEVWNEPNLCGFWENADMQEYFKLFHRTFDAIKEVNPGFRVGGPAVCGGTDEKWIQAFMEY
;
A
#
# COMPACT_ATOMS: atom_id res chain seq x y z
N MET A 1 0.27 -35.22 -4.98
CA MET A 1 1.22 -35.55 -3.91
C MET A 1 2.58 -35.04 -4.33
N VAL A 2 3.00 -33.91 -3.79
CA VAL A 2 4.34 -33.35 -4.02
C VAL A 2 5.27 -34.11 -3.10
N ASN A 3 6.23 -34.79 -3.66
CA ASN A 3 7.23 -35.54 -2.93
C ASN A 3 8.19 -34.54 -2.25
N MET A 4 7.97 -34.30 -0.96
CA MET A 4 8.94 -33.55 -0.16
C MET A 4 10.13 -34.49 0.08
N GLY A 5 11.20 -34.31 -0.69
CA GLY A 5 12.43 -35.05 -0.47
C GLY A 5 12.92 -34.84 0.96
N GLU A 6 13.19 -35.93 1.68
CA GLU A 6 13.82 -35.87 2.99
C GLU A 6 15.20 -35.21 2.85
N ALA A 7 15.36 -34.09 3.56
CA ALA A 7 16.69 -33.45 3.67
C ALA A 7 17.69 -34.45 4.30
N THR A 8 18.77 -34.69 3.64
CA THR A 8 19.80 -35.58 4.16
C THR A 8 20.48 -34.94 5.38
N GLU A 9 21.00 -35.77 6.30
CA GLU A 9 21.60 -35.34 7.59
C GLU A 9 22.75 -34.31 7.41
N ASN A 10 23.30 -34.21 6.19
CA ASN A 10 24.39 -33.29 5.81
C ASN A 10 23.91 -31.86 5.52
N ASP A 11 22.60 -31.60 5.35
CA ASP A 11 22.05 -30.26 5.03
C ASP A 11 21.68 -29.44 6.26
N ARG A 12 21.85 -30.03 7.46
CA ARG A 12 21.53 -29.33 8.71
C ARG A 12 22.67 -28.39 9.11
N LYS A 13 22.49 -27.10 8.88
CA LYS A 13 23.39 -26.07 9.42
C LYS A 13 23.25 -26.05 10.95
N LYS A 14 24.32 -26.37 11.68
CA LYS A 14 24.34 -26.28 13.14
C LYS A 14 24.59 -24.81 13.53
N ILE A 15 23.59 -24.18 14.13
CA ILE A 15 23.73 -22.86 14.72
C ILE A 15 24.09 -23.05 16.19
N VAL A 16 25.26 -22.56 16.61
CA VAL A 16 25.69 -22.58 18.00
C VAL A 16 25.56 -21.17 18.58
N ILE A 17 24.71 -21.03 19.58
CA ILE A 17 24.54 -19.76 20.32
C ILE A 17 25.27 -19.95 21.65
N THR A 18 26.29 -19.11 21.91
CA THR A 18 27.03 -19.10 23.17
C THR A 18 26.81 -17.79 23.92
N LYS A 19 27.00 -17.78 25.24
CA LYS A 19 26.90 -16.55 26.05
C LYS A 19 27.94 -15.50 25.66
N ASP A 20 29.02 -15.90 25.00
CA ASP A 20 30.11 -15.03 24.58
C ASP A 20 29.96 -14.53 23.13
N SER A 21 28.90 -14.95 22.45
CA SER A 21 28.59 -14.49 21.09
C SER A 21 28.20 -13.02 21.11
N LYS A 22 29.12 -12.12 20.75
CA LYS A 22 28.86 -10.70 20.57
C LYS A 22 28.62 -10.43 19.07
N ALA A 23 27.39 -10.64 18.63
CA ALA A 23 26.96 -10.18 17.30
C ALA A 23 26.19 -8.86 17.47
N PHE A 24 26.48 -7.91 16.61
CA PHE A 24 25.68 -6.70 16.54
C PHE A 24 24.41 -7.02 15.75
N PHE A 25 23.27 -6.96 16.42
CA PHE A 25 21.98 -7.18 15.78
C PHE A 25 21.33 -5.83 15.44
N HIS A 26 21.20 -5.56 14.14
CA HIS A 26 20.41 -4.43 13.67
C HIS A 26 18.94 -4.83 13.71
N ASN A 27 18.21 -4.38 14.72
CA ASN A 27 16.78 -4.62 14.81
C ASN A 27 16.01 -3.59 13.97
N ASN A 28 15.32 -4.05 12.91
CA ASN A 28 14.43 -3.24 12.09
C ASN A 28 12.95 -3.68 12.22
N VAL A 29 12.61 -4.44 13.26
CA VAL A 29 11.23 -4.94 13.50
C VAL A 29 10.26 -3.78 13.70
N ASP A 30 10.75 -2.64 14.20
CA ASP A 30 9.99 -1.42 14.43
C ASP A 30 9.78 -0.57 13.16
N TYR A 31 10.28 -1.00 11.99
CA TYR A 31 10.22 -0.19 10.77
C TYR A 31 8.78 0.05 10.29
N CYS A 32 7.97 -1.00 10.21
CA CYS A 32 6.59 -0.90 9.71
C CYS A 32 5.68 -1.95 10.35
N VAL A 33 4.48 -1.55 10.71
CA VAL A 33 3.40 -2.44 11.13
C VAL A 33 2.27 -2.44 10.10
N GLY A 34 1.70 -3.63 9.83
CA GLY A 34 0.50 -3.77 9.02
C GLY A 34 -0.76 -3.53 9.87
N THR A 35 -1.74 -2.83 9.31
CA THR A 35 -3.02 -2.56 9.99
C THR A 35 -4.25 -3.15 9.29
N GLY A 36 -4.10 -4.03 8.32
CA GLY A 36 -5.22 -4.56 7.55
C GLY A 36 -5.92 -3.46 6.74
N ARG A 37 -6.92 -2.78 7.30
CA ARG A 37 -7.69 -1.75 6.60
C ARG A 37 -7.40 -0.35 7.15
N MET A 38 -7.07 0.60 6.27
CA MET A 38 -6.73 1.97 6.68
C MET A 38 -7.91 2.70 7.35
N GLY A 39 -9.14 2.48 6.87
CA GLY A 39 -10.35 3.09 7.43
C GLY A 39 -10.65 2.73 8.90
N LEU A 40 -10.02 1.69 9.47
CA LEU A 40 -10.15 1.38 10.90
C LEU A 40 -9.68 2.52 11.79
N ALA A 41 -8.70 3.30 11.35
CA ALA A 41 -8.21 4.44 12.11
C ALA A 41 -9.22 5.60 12.25
N LEU A 42 -10.40 5.50 11.63
CA LEU A 42 -11.52 6.41 11.87
C LEU A 42 -12.27 6.11 13.16
N THR A 43 -12.08 4.92 13.76
CA THR A 43 -12.74 4.52 15.00
C THR A 43 -11.91 4.88 16.23
N GLU A 44 -12.58 5.26 17.32
CA GLU A 44 -11.92 5.62 18.57
C GLU A 44 -11.23 4.42 19.21
N GLU A 45 -11.88 3.27 19.25
CA GLU A 45 -11.34 2.01 19.78
C GLU A 45 -10.00 1.67 19.13
N TYR A 46 -9.93 1.69 17.80
CA TYR A 46 -8.68 1.44 17.09
C TYR A 46 -7.58 2.45 17.42
N GLN A 47 -7.94 3.73 17.57
CA GLN A 47 -6.97 4.77 17.93
C GLN A 47 -6.43 4.59 19.35
N GLU A 48 -7.24 4.06 20.28
CA GLU A 48 -6.80 3.73 21.64
C GLU A 48 -5.82 2.55 21.64
N GLU A 49 -6.14 1.48 20.90
CA GLU A 49 -5.25 0.35 20.72
C GLU A 49 -3.93 0.75 20.06
N LEU A 50 -3.99 1.60 19.04
CA LEU A 50 -2.81 2.10 18.35
C LEU A 50 -1.92 2.94 19.28
N ARG A 51 -2.50 3.76 20.17
CA ARG A 51 -1.74 4.49 21.20
C ARG A 51 -0.99 3.54 22.13
N LEU A 52 -1.64 2.44 22.54
CA LEU A 52 -1.00 1.43 23.38
C LEU A 52 0.16 0.74 22.66
N VAL A 53 -0.06 0.28 21.42
CA VAL A 53 0.97 -0.35 20.58
C VAL A 53 2.17 0.57 20.40
N GLN A 54 1.92 1.84 20.10
CA GLN A 54 3.00 2.81 19.90
C GLN A 54 3.77 3.11 21.19
N LYS A 55 3.10 3.15 22.34
CA LYS A 55 3.76 3.30 23.64
C LYS A 55 4.68 2.13 23.98
N GLU A 56 4.26 0.90 23.67
CA GLU A 56 4.99 -0.31 24.06
C GLU A 56 6.07 -0.72 23.04
N ILE A 57 5.88 -0.43 21.73
CA ILE A 57 6.76 -0.90 20.66
C ILE A 57 7.41 0.28 19.92
N GLY A 58 6.64 1.28 19.49
CA GLY A 58 7.15 2.48 18.82
C GLY A 58 7.50 2.24 17.34
N PHE A 59 6.57 1.71 16.55
CA PHE A 59 6.74 1.56 15.11
C PHE A 59 6.98 2.91 14.41
N LYS A 60 7.71 2.89 13.29
CA LYS A 60 8.02 4.09 12.49
C LYS A 60 6.96 4.34 11.42
N HIS A 61 6.47 3.26 10.81
CA HIS A 61 5.49 3.34 9.72
C HIS A 61 4.31 2.41 9.98
N ILE A 62 3.17 2.73 9.34
CA ILE A 62 1.97 1.91 9.33
C ILE A 62 1.45 1.75 7.91
N ARG A 63 1.22 0.51 7.47
CA ARG A 63 0.70 0.14 6.16
C ARG A 63 -0.70 -0.47 6.29
N GLY A 64 -1.64 0.04 5.54
CA GLY A 64 -3.01 -0.49 5.50
C GLY A 64 -3.59 -0.50 4.10
N HIS A 65 -4.49 -1.45 3.86
CA HIS A 65 -5.22 -1.57 2.61
C HIS A 65 -6.31 -0.51 2.45
N GLY A 66 -6.73 -0.29 1.21
CA GLY A 66 -7.97 0.36 0.90
C GLY A 66 -7.98 1.88 1.02
N LEU A 67 -6.84 2.52 0.77
CA LEU A 67 -6.73 3.98 0.73
C LEU A 67 -7.77 4.61 -0.22
N PHE A 68 -7.99 4.01 -1.39
CA PHE A 68 -8.91 4.50 -2.42
C PHE A 68 -10.26 3.77 -2.44
N CYS A 69 -10.54 2.89 -1.48
CA CYS A 69 -11.86 2.26 -1.40
C CYS A 69 -12.98 3.28 -1.24
N ASP A 70 -14.16 2.94 -1.73
CA ASP A 70 -15.32 3.87 -1.76
C ASP A 70 -15.72 4.39 -0.38
N ASP A 71 -15.46 3.64 0.69
CA ASP A 71 -15.76 4.05 2.06
C ASP A 71 -14.77 5.10 2.62
N MET A 72 -13.60 5.26 2.00
CA MET A 72 -12.72 6.40 2.25
C MET A 72 -13.15 7.66 1.51
N ALA A 73 -14.11 7.52 0.59
CA ALA A 73 -14.80 8.58 -0.13
C ALA A 73 -13.91 9.58 -0.89
N ILE A 74 -12.67 9.18 -1.25
CA ILE A 74 -11.72 10.08 -1.91
C ILE A 74 -12.19 10.44 -3.32
N PHE A 75 -12.54 9.42 -4.14
CA PHE A 75 -12.93 9.60 -5.54
C PHE A 75 -14.45 9.74 -5.67
N GLN A 76 -14.92 10.94 -5.98
CA GLN A 76 -16.35 11.22 -6.17
C GLN A 76 -16.61 11.64 -7.61
N THR A 77 -17.79 11.27 -8.12
CA THR A 77 -18.25 11.75 -9.42
C THR A 77 -19.69 12.24 -9.30
N TYR A 78 -19.99 13.33 -9.98
CA TYR A 78 -21.33 13.88 -10.15
C TYR A 78 -21.57 14.29 -11.60
N GLU A 79 -22.82 14.48 -11.97
CA GLU A 79 -23.19 14.94 -13.30
C GLU A 79 -23.52 16.44 -13.26
N GLU A 80 -22.91 17.21 -14.15
CA GLU A 80 -23.17 18.61 -14.33
C GLU A 80 -23.22 18.93 -15.82
N ASP A 81 -24.33 19.51 -16.27
CA ASP A 81 -24.58 19.86 -17.69
C ASP A 81 -24.37 18.65 -18.67
N GLY A 82 -24.80 17.46 -18.26
CA GLY A 82 -24.66 16.22 -19.05
C GLY A 82 -23.20 15.71 -19.15
N LYS A 83 -22.30 16.22 -18.30
CA LYS A 83 -20.89 15.78 -18.23
C LYS A 83 -20.58 15.22 -16.84
N VAL A 84 -19.83 14.12 -16.83
CA VAL A 84 -19.29 13.57 -15.58
C VAL A 84 -18.15 14.47 -15.10
N ARG A 85 -18.28 14.96 -13.88
CA ARG A 85 -17.25 15.70 -13.15
C ARG A 85 -16.63 14.81 -12.08
N VAL A 86 -15.36 15.02 -11.82
CA VAL A 86 -14.63 14.34 -10.73
C VAL A 86 -14.31 15.35 -9.65
N GLU A 87 -14.55 14.94 -8.41
CA GLU A 87 -14.18 15.67 -7.20
C GLU A 87 -13.43 14.75 -6.24
N TYR A 88 -12.46 15.28 -5.52
CA TYR A 88 -11.69 14.54 -4.53
C TYR A 88 -12.01 15.05 -3.12
N ASN A 89 -12.39 14.12 -2.24
CA ASN A 89 -12.70 14.42 -0.84
C ASN A 89 -11.69 13.75 0.08
N TYR A 90 -10.96 14.53 0.84
CA TYR A 90 -9.91 14.04 1.74
C TYR A 90 -10.29 14.03 3.22
N THR A 91 -11.56 14.28 3.56
CA THR A 91 -12.02 14.39 4.95
C THR A 91 -11.66 13.16 5.81
N TYR A 92 -11.90 11.95 5.30
CA TYR A 92 -11.57 10.73 6.04
C TYR A 92 -10.09 10.41 6.01
N LEU A 93 -9.43 10.63 4.87
CA LEU A 93 -7.99 10.51 4.76
C LEU A 93 -7.28 11.38 5.80
N ASP A 94 -7.65 12.65 5.89
CA ASP A 94 -7.05 13.60 6.83
C ASP A 94 -7.20 13.13 8.27
N ARG A 95 -8.37 12.60 8.64
CA ARG A 95 -8.60 12.05 9.98
C ARG A 95 -7.70 10.85 10.28
N VAL A 96 -7.51 9.96 9.31
CA VAL A 96 -6.62 8.79 9.44
C VAL A 96 -5.17 9.26 9.61
N MET A 97 -4.69 10.14 8.72
CA MET A 97 -3.32 10.64 8.77
C MET A 97 -3.04 11.45 10.04
N ASP A 98 -4.00 12.26 10.47
CA ASP A 98 -3.89 13.00 11.73
C ASP A 98 -3.83 12.05 12.95
N ALA A 99 -4.58 10.94 12.93
CA ALA A 99 -4.54 9.93 13.98
C ALA A 99 -3.17 9.25 14.04
N TYR A 100 -2.59 8.87 12.90
CA TYR A 100 -1.24 8.31 12.83
C TYR A 100 -0.18 9.30 13.33
N LYS A 101 -0.25 10.54 12.87
CA LYS A 101 0.68 11.60 13.28
C LYS A 101 0.65 11.86 14.79
N LYS A 102 -0.54 11.84 15.43
CA LYS A 102 -0.70 12.02 16.88
C LYS A 102 0.07 11.01 17.71
N VAL A 103 0.32 9.82 17.19
CA VAL A 103 1.05 8.74 17.86
C VAL A 103 2.48 8.55 17.30
N GLY A 104 2.96 9.46 16.45
CA GLY A 104 4.31 9.42 15.90
C GLY A 104 4.52 8.43 14.75
N LEU A 105 3.44 7.93 14.14
CA LEU A 105 3.51 7.06 12.97
C LEU A 105 3.51 7.86 11.68
N ARG A 106 4.29 7.38 10.70
CA ARG A 106 4.22 7.80 9.30
C ARG A 106 3.46 6.77 8.48
N PRO A 107 2.58 7.17 7.57
CA PRO A 107 1.96 6.22 6.66
C PRO A 107 3.01 5.59 5.73
N PHE A 108 2.83 4.30 5.44
CA PHE A 108 3.35 3.62 4.27
C PHE A 108 2.17 3.51 3.32
N LEU A 109 2.14 4.34 2.29
CA LEU A 109 0.97 4.50 1.42
C LEU A 109 0.87 3.34 0.42
N GLU A 110 -0.08 2.44 0.61
CA GLU A 110 -0.48 1.47 -0.41
C GLU A 110 -1.56 2.13 -1.29
N LEU A 111 -1.26 2.35 -2.56
CA LEU A 111 -2.20 2.93 -3.52
C LEU A 111 -3.16 1.84 -4.06
N GLY A 112 -4.24 1.59 -3.34
CA GLY A 112 -5.28 0.58 -3.60
C GLY A 112 -6.45 0.76 -2.63
N PHE A 113 -7.58 0.07 -2.82
CA PHE A 113 -7.98 -0.60 -4.04
C PHE A 113 -8.70 0.37 -4.98
N MET A 114 -9.12 -0.10 -6.18
CA MET A 114 -9.72 0.76 -7.19
C MET A 114 -11.06 1.34 -6.73
N PRO A 115 -11.30 2.67 -6.82
CA PRO A 115 -12.63 3.22 -6.61
C PRO A 115 -13.63 2.59 -7.59
N LYS A 116 -14.79 2.16 -7.13
CA LYS A 116 -15.79 1.48 -7.97
C LYS A 116 -16.17 2.29 -9.22
N LYS A 117 -16.27 3.60 -9.12
CA LYS A 117 -16.60 4.48 -10.23
C LYS A 117 -15.46 4.62 -11.26
N LEU A 118 -14.22 4.28 -10.88
CA LEU A 118 -13.05 4.27 -11.75
C LEU A 118 -12.69 2.86 -12.26
N ALA A 119 -13.22 1.83 -11.65
CA ALA A 119 -12.93 0.44 -11.97
C ALA A 119 -13.40 0.04 -13.37
N SER A 120 -12.63 -0.83 -14.06
CA SER A 120 -12.99 -1.42 -15.35
C SER A 120 -13.96 -2.58 -15.22
N GLY A 121 -14.00 -3.23 -14.05
CA GLY A 121 -14.81 -4.40 -13.76
C GLY A 121 -15.39 -4.40 -12.36
N SER A 122 -15.94 -5.54 -11.95
CA SER A 122 -16.68 -5.68 -10.68
C SER A 122 -16.06 -6.66 -9.69
N GLN A 123 -14.87 -7.23 -9.99
CA GLN A 123 -14.18 -8.11 -9.06
C GLN A 123 -13.84 -7.37 -7.77
N THR A 124 -14.12 -7.98 -6.63
CA THR A 124 -13.83 -7.40 -5.32
C THR A 124 -13.21 -8.41 -4.38
N ILE A 125 -12.51 -7.91 -3.36
CA ILE A 125 -11.92 -8.72 -2.29
C ILE A 125 -12.33 -8.17 -0.93
N PHE A 126 -12.27 -9.03 0.09
CA PHE A 126 -12.66 -8.76 1.47
C PHE A 126 -14.14 -8.42 1.63
N TYR A 127 -14.61 -8.43 2.89
CA TYR A 127 -16.00 -8.13 3.22
C TYR A 127 -16.40 -6.67 2.91
N TRP A 128 -15.43 -5.75 2.85
CA TRP A 128 -15.66 -4.34 2.48
C TRP A 128 -15.58 -4.07 0.97
N GLN A 129 -15.49 -5.14 0.15
CA GLN A 129 -15.60 -5.10 -1.30
C GLN A 129 -14.60 -4.16 -1.99
N GLY A 130 -13.32 -4.17 -1.57
CA GLY A 130 -12.25 -3.49 -2.29
C GLY A 130 -12.18 -3.98 -3.74
N ASN A 131 -12.35 -3.10 -4.73
CA ASN A 131 -12.34 -3.49 -6.13
C ASN A 131 -10.92 -3.76 -6.62
N THR A 132 -10.72 -4.90 -7.27
CA THR A 132 -9.40 -5.42 -7.69
C THR A 132 -9.23 -5.49 -9.21
N THR A 133 -9.99 -4.68 -9.94
CA THR A 133 -9.83 -4.55 -11.39
C THR A 133 -9.01 -3.30 -11.76
N PRO A 134 -8.40 -3.27 -12.95
CA PRO A 134 -7.68 -2.08 -13.44
C PRO A 134 -8.56 -0.84 -13.52
N PRO A 135 -7.99 0.35 -13.60
CA PRO A 135 -8.77 1.55 -13.88
C PRO A 135 -9.30 1.49 -15.33
N LYS A 136 -10.54 1.88 -15.54
CA LYS A 136 -11.09 2.06 -16.90
C LYS A 136 -10.51 3.27 -17.63
N ASP A 137 -9.90 4.19 -16.88
CA ASP A 137 -9.26 5.41 -17.37
C ASP A 137 -7.99 5.69 -16.54
N TYR A 138 -6.83 5.50 -17.16
CA TYR A 138 -5.53 5.70 -16.52
C TYR A 138 -5.20 7.17 -16.27
N ASP A 139 -5.72 8.10 -17.06
CA ASP A 139 -5.49 9.52 -16.82
C ASP A 139 -6.27 9.99 -15.59
N MET A 140 -7.50 9.49 -15.41
CA MET A 140 -8.26 9.73 -14.17
C MET A 140 -7.55 9.14 -12.93
N TRP A 141 -6.95 7.95 -13.06
CA TRP A 141 -6.15 7.35 -11.99
C TRP A 141 -4.94 8.22 -11.64
N CYS A 142 -4.14 8.61 -12.64
CA CYS A 142 -2.99 9.48 -12.44
C CYS A 142 -3.38 10.83 -11.83
N ASN A 143 -4.49 11.43 -12.29
CA ASN A 143 -5.00 12.68 -11.72
C ASN A 143 -5.41 12.53 -10.26
N MET A 144 -5.98 11.38 -9.85
CA MET A 144 -6.30 11.08 -8.47
C MET A 144 -5.02 10.99 -7.61
N VAL A 145 -3.99 10.30 -8.12
CA VAL A 145 -2.69 10.19 -7.44
C VAL A 145 -2.02 11.56 -7.31
N HIS A 146 -2.00 12.37 -8.36
CA HIS A 146 -1.50 13.76 -8.32
C HIS A 146 -2.23 14.59 -7.26
N SER A 147 -3.55 14.52 -7.26
CA SER A 147 -4.38 15.29 -6.32
C SER A 147 -4.12 14.86 -4.87
N LEU A 148 -4.03 13.54 -4.62
CA LEU A 148 -3.70 12.98 -3.31
C LEU A 148 -2.36 13.54 -2.79
N LEU A 149 -1.30 13.41 -3.57
CA LEU A 149 0.04 13.80 -3.12
C LEU A 149 0.16 15.30 -2.89
N ARG A 150 -0.41 16.12 -3.77
CA ARG A 150 -0.45 17.58 -3.59
C ARG A 150 -1.25 17.97 -2.33
N HIS A 151 -2.38 17.29 -2.07
CA HIS A 151 -3.14 17.51 -0.85
C HIS A 151 -2.32 17.18 0.41
N LEU A 152 -1.69 16.00 0.43
CA LEU A 152 -0.86 15.57 1.57
C LEU A 152 0.33 16.51 1.79
N MET A 153 1.04 16.91 0.73
CA MET A 153 2.14 17.88 0.82
C MET A 153 1.66 19.25 1.32
N GLY A 154 0.52 19.74 0.83
CA GLY A 154 -0.07 21.00 1.28
C GLY A 154 -0.48 20.97 2.76
N ARG A 155 -0.90 19.81 3.28
CA ARG A 155 -1.38 19.68 4.66
C ARG A 155 -0.26 19.36 5.66
N TYR A 156 0.67 18.47 5.30
CA TYR A 156 1.68 17.94 6.23
C TYR A 156 3.09 18.49 5.97
N GLY A 157 3.30 19.19 4.87
CA GLY A 157 4.57 19.68 4.42
C GLY A 157 5.30 18.71 3.49
N GLU A 158 5.94 19.24 2.46
CA GLU A 158 6.64 18.47 1.44
C GLU A 158 7.77 17.63 2.03
N GLU A 159 8.60 18.21 2.90
CA GLU A 159 9.74 17.54 3.54
C GLU A 159 9.33 16.31 4.38
N GLU A 160 8.13 16.34 4.96
CA GLU A 160 7.59 15.21 5.71
C GLU A 160 7.03 14.15 4.76
N VAL A 161 6.21 14.55 3.78
CA VAL A 161 5.47 13.60 2.93
C VAL A 161 6.38 12.85 1.97
N ILE A 162 7.47 13.43 1.48
CA ILE A 162 8.46 12.72 0.64
C ILE A 162 9.19 11.59 1.38
N GLN A 163 9.14 11.56 2.71
CA GLN A 163 9.70 10.47 3.50
C GLN A 163 8.76 9.25 3.61
N TRP A 164 7.48 9.41 3.25
CA TRP A 164 6.52 8.33 3.30
C TRP A 164 6.74 7.37 2.13
N PRO A 165 6.99 6.07 2.39
CA PRO A 165 7.07 5.10 1.32
C PRO A 165 5.74 4.98 0.60
N ILE A 166 5.78 4.82 -0.72
CA ILE A 166 4.59 4.61 -1.56
C ILE A 166 4.73 3.27 -2.25
N GLU A 167 3.70 2.45 -2.14
CA GLU A 167 3.60 1.15 -2.79
C GLU A 167 2.44 1.17 -3.77
N VAL A 168 2.70 0.71 -4.99
CA VAL A 168 1.65 0.63 -6.01
C VAL A 168 0.99 -0.73 -5.92
N TRP A 169 -0.26 -0.74 -5.40
CA TRP A 169 -1.09 -1.93 -5.24
C TRP A 169 -0.65 -2.91 -4.15
N ASN A 170 -1.36 -4.05 -4.04
CA ASN A 170 -1.09 -5.17 -3.14
C ASN A 170 -1.26 -6.51 -3.84
N GLU A 171 -0.28 -7.38 -3.75
CA GLU A 171 -0.29 -8.78 -4.20
C GLU A 171 -0.84 -9.00 -5.62
N PRO A 172 -0.35 -8.27 -6.65
CA PRO A 172 -0.90 -8.35 -8.00
C PRO A 172 -0.69 -9.71 -8.68
N ASN A 173 0.14 -10.58 -8.10
CA ASN A 173 0.37 -11.95 -8.54
C ASN A 173 -0.75 -12.93 -8.11
N LEU A 174 -1.72 -12.47 -7.31
CA LEU A 174 -2.90 -13.25 -6.94
C LEU A 174 -4.14 -12.76 -7.69
N CYS A 175 -4.83 -13.67 -8.37
CA CYS A 175 -6.03 -13.36 -9.17
C CYS A 175 -7.18 -12.77 -8.34
N GLY A 176 -7.19 -12.94 -7.02
CA GLY A 176 -8.16 -12.31 -6.12
C GLY A 176 -7.83 -10.84 -5.81
N PHE A 177 -6.55 -10.46 -5.84
CA PHE A 177 -6.08 -9.11 -5.55
C PHE A 177 -5.82 -8.25 -6.78
N TRP A 178 -5.68 -8.87 -7.94
CA TRP A 178 -5.57 -8.22 -9.24
C TRP A 178 -6.24 -9.09 -10.29
N GLU A 179 -7.13 -8.52 -11.07
CA GLU A 179 -7.94 -9.27 -12.03
C GLU A 179 -7.06 -10.13 -12.95
N ASN A 180 -7.32 -11.45 -12.97
CA ASN A 180 -6.56 -12.47 -13.70
C ASN A 180 -5.07 -12.58 -13.31
N ALA A 181 -4.59 -11.92 -12.29
CA ALA A 181 -3.17 -11.76 -11.99
C ALA A 181 -2.39 -11.31 -13.25
N ASP A 182 -2.97 -10.39 -14.04
CA ASP A 182 -2.40 -9.90 -15.29
C ASP A 182 -1.17 -9.05 -15.04
N MET A 183 0.00 -9.65 -15.26
CA MET A 183 1.30 -9.04 -15.01
C MET A 183 1.53 -7.81 -15.89
N GLN A 184 1.13 -7.84 -17.15
CA GLN A 184 1.37 -6.73 -18.06
C GLN A 184 0.48 -5.53 -17.73
N GLU A 185 -0.77 -5.79 -17.38
CA GLU A 185 -1.67 -4.73 -16.94
C GLU A 185 -1.25 -4.13 -15.60
N TYR A 186 -0.69 -4.95 -14.68
CA TYR A 186 -0.09 -4.43 -13.45
C TYR A 186 1.15 -3.56 -13.74
N PHE A 187 2.04 -3.99 -14.63
CA PHE A 187 3.22 -3.21 -14.99
C PHE A 187 2.84 -1.87 -15.61
N LYS A 188 1.81 -1.85 -16.44
CA LYS A 188 1.24 -0.60 -16.96
C LYS A 188 0.71 0.30 -15.84
N LEU A 189 -0.03 -0.28 -14.86
CA LEU A 189 -0.48 0.48 -13.68
C LEU A 189 0.71 1.06 -12.93
N PHE A 190 1.73 0.23 -12.65
CA PHE A 190 2.92 0.64 -11.93
C PHE A 190 3.63 1.80 -12.65
N HIS A 191 3.92 1.65 -13.93
CA HIS A 191 4.63 2.64 -14.73
C HIS A 191 3.87 3.99 -14.75
N ARG A 192 2.59 3.95 -15.10
CA ARG A 192 1.75 5.16 -15.12
C ARG A 192 1.67 5.83 -13.74
N THR A 193 1.58 5.05 -12.69
CA THR A 193 1.54 5.57 -11.30
C THR A 193 2.89 6.13 -10.88
N PHE A 194 3.98 5.44 -11.22
CA PHE A 194 5.34 5.89 -10.94
C PHE A 194 5.61 7.26 -11.59
N ASP A 195 5.31 7.40 -12.88
CA ASP A 195 5.49 8.66 -13.60
C ASP A 195 4.66 9.78 -12.96
N ALA A 196 3.38 9.53 -12.69
CA ALA A 196 2.50 10.48 -12.03
C ALA A 196 3.05 10.95 -10.66
N ILE A 197 3.59 10.04 -9.86
CA ILE A 197 4.20 10.37 -8.57
C ILE A 197 5.46 11.23 -8.76
N LYS A 198 6.33 10.85 -9.72
CA LYS A 198 7.57 11.58 -10.02
C LYS A 198 7.35 12.96 -10.64
N GLU A 199 6.26 13.15 -11.37
CA GLU A 199 5.82 14.47 -11.85
C GLU A 199 5.42 15.40 -10.71
N VAL A 200 4.87 14.89 -9.61
CA VAL A 200 4.57 15.71 -8.42
C VAL A 200 5.85 16.09 -7.70
N ASN A 201 6.70 15.11 -7.38
CA ASN A 201 8.02 15.37 -6.80
C ASN A 201 8.94 14.14 -7.04
N PRO A 202 10.10 14.31 -7.70
CA PRO A 202 11.03 13.23 -7.98
C PRO A 202 11.66 12.60 -6.72
N GLY A 203 11.58 13.26 -5.58
CA GLY A 203 12.08 12.77 -4.29
C GLY A 203 11.25 11.65 -3.66
N PHE A 204 10.01 11.42 -4.10
CA PHE A 204 9.19 10.33 -3.57
C PHE A 204 9.83 8.96 -3.77
N ARG A 205 9.73 8.10 -2.76
CA ARG A 205 10.16 6.70 -2.81
C ARG A 205 8.97 5.83 -3.18
N VAL A 206 9.03 5.25 -4.39
CA VAL A 206 7.96 4.41 -4.95
C VAL A 206 8.47 3.00 -5.11
N GLY A 207 7.67 2.01 -4.74
CA GLY A 207 8.00 0.60 -4.83
C GLY A 207 6.83 -0.29 -5.23
N GLY A 208 7.17 -1.53 -5.51
CA GLY A 208 6.36 -2.67 -5.89
C GLY A 208 7.31 -3.83 -6.22
N PRO A 209 6.79 -4.94 -6.71
CA PRO A 209 5.40 -5.30 -7.01
C PRO A 209 4.61 -5.87 -5.82
N ALA A 210 5.11 -5.83 -4.58
CA ALA A 210 4.43 -6.31 -3.37
C ALA A 210 3.77 -7.69 -3.53
N VAL A 211 4.48 -8.64 -4.12
CA VAL A 211 3.96 -9.98 -4.44
C VAL A 211 3.66 -10.80 -3.18
N CYS A 212 2.59 -11.58 -3.23
CA CYS A 212 2.28 -12.55 -2.20
C CYS A 212 3.37 -13.63 -2.11
N GLY A 213 3.68 -14.03 -0.86
CA GLY A 213 4.68 -15.06 -0.60
C GLY A 213 6.12 -14.59 -0.60
N GLY A 214 6.41 -13.33 -0.97
CA GLY A 214 7.73 -12.69 -0.91
C GLY A 214 8.82 -13.30 -1.79
N THR A 215 8.51 -14.36 -2.55
CA THR A 215 9.46 -15.18 -3.32
C THR A 215 8.90 -15.61 -4.68
N ASP A 216 7.96 -14.88 -5.25
CA ASP A 216 7.54 -15.15 -6.63
C ASP A 216 8.62 -14.66 -7.59
N GLU A 217 9.63 -15.52 -7.81
CA GLU A 217 10.80 -15.21 -8.64
C GLU A 217 10.40 -14.72 -10.04
N LYS A 218 9.37 -15.32 -10.63
CA LYS A 218 8.89 -14.94 -11.97
C LYS A 218 8.40 -13.49 -12.01
N TRP A 219 7.62 -13.09 -11.02
CA TRP A 219 7.10 -11.72 -10.93
C TRP A 219 8.19 -10.71 -10.61
N ILE A 220 9.06 -11.05 -9.65
CA ILE A 220 10.17 -10.17 -9.23
C ILE A 220 11.15 -9.98 -10.38
N GLN A 221 11.56 -11.05 -11.06
CA GLN A 221 12.47 -10.96 -12.20
C GLN A 221 11.85 -10.12 -13.33
N ALA A 222 10.62 -10.42 -13.73
CA ALA A 222 9.95 -9.68 -14.79
C ALA A 222 9.77 -8.19 -14.44
N PHE A 223 9.51 -7.88 -13.17
CA PHE A 223 9.40 -6.49 -12.70
C PHE A 223 10.75 -5.76 -12.73
N MET A 224 11.85 -6.44 -12.44
CA MET A 224 13.19 -5.83 -12.49
C MET A 224 13.73 -5.63 -13.91
N GLU A 225 13.19 -6.37 -14.88
CA GLU A 225 13.53 -6.28 -16.29
C GLU A 225 12.66 -5.26 -17.06
N TYR A 226 11.50 -4.90 -16.49
CA TYR A 226 10.52 -3.96 -17.07
C TYR A 226 10.96 -2.51 -16.86
#